data_3f9e26bcc6b5ac18876d8e6dffe7bb4b
#
_entry.id   3f9e26bcc6b5ac18876d8e6dffe7bb4b
#
_cell.length_a   1.000
_cell.length_b   1.000
_cell.length_c   1.000
_cell.angle_alpha   90.00
_cell.angle_beta   90.00
_cell.angle_gamma   90.00
#
_symmetry.space_group_name_H-M   'P 1'
#
loop_
_entity.id
_entity.type
_entity.pdbx_description
1 polymer ?
#
loop_
_entity_poly.entity_id
_entity_poly.type
_entity_poly.pdbx_seq_one_letter_code
_entity_poly.pdbx_strand_id
1 'polypeptide(L)'
;MKKATRSILSTVLAVSMAATACPVSFAATTSNEVTAREKANAALAREAAAQGMVLLENKNNSLPIKTKKLALFGGGAVRTVRGGTGSGDPFNGGLSGGGDVNVNQSERYNINIYNSFKKAGYDITTASILEKYAEGYDVENAKAASNPMATFAYPELTFTDEELAASAKDTNTAVYVISRNAGEGADRGMTKKVTVNEVEYELGDYELSDVEKENLKKVASTFENTIVVLNVGGVIDTKFFEETEGLDSLLLMGQGGQEGGNALLDVVTGAVTPSGKLTDTWAENYSDYPASATFAKADGESMKEWYKEGIYVGYRYFDTFGIKPAYEFGYGLSYTNFDINVKNVSVNEDKVTVKAEVTNTGKTYSGKEVVQVYFSAPDSKDAEKEYQQLAAYGKTDELAPGESQVLTLTYDTDEMAYYSEEKASYILDPGTYYVRVGDSSRNTKVAAAIKLNQSAVTEVLSNQMEV
;
A
#
# COMPACT_ATOMS: atom_id res chain seq x y z
N MET A 1 -52.24 -2.15 -31.25
CA MET A 1 -52.13 -2.01 -29.76
C MET A 1 -50.72 -2.19 -29.20
N LYS A 2 -49.83 -3.05 -29.72
CA LYS A 2 -48.48 -3.29 -29.15
C LYS A 2 -47.43 -2.14 -29.27
N LYS A 3 -47.60 -1.22 -30.23
CA LYS A 3 -46.68 -0.08 -30.42
C LYS A 3 -47.00 1.12 -29.51
N ALA A 4 -48.25 1.35 -29.16
CA ALA A 4 -48.63 2.45 -28.30
C ALA A 4 -48.25 2.21 -26.85
N THR A 5 -48.32 0.95 -26.37
CA THR A 5 -47.96 0.58 -25.01
C THR A 5 -46.44 0.70 -24.73
N ARG A 6 -45.59 0.45 -25.74
CA ARG A 6 -44.14 0.63 -25.61
C ARG A 6 -43.73 2.09 -25.53
N SER A 7 -44.42 2.97 -26.27
CA SER A 7 -44.13 4.41 -26.27
C SER A 7 -44.51 5.08 -24.94
N ILE A 8 -45.63 4.63 -24.35
CA ILE A 8 -46.07 5.17 -23.05
C ILE A 8 -45.12 4.69 -21.91
N LEU A 9 -44.67 3.43 -21.97
CA LEU A 9 -43.77 2.90 -20.96
C LEU A 9 -42.38 3.57 -21.02
N SER A 10 -41.87 3.86 -22.23
CA SER A 10 -40.57 4.57 -22.38
C SER A 10 -40.66 6.04 -21.97
N THR A 11 -41.83 6.70 -22.17
CA THR A 11 -42.03 8.08 -21.74
C THR A 11 -42.17 8.20 -20.23
N VAL A 12 -42.85 7.25 -19.58
CA VAL A 12 -42.98 7.20 -18.13
C VAL A 12 -41.66 6.87 -17.46
N LEU A 13 -40.82 5.98 -18.06
CA LEU A 13 -39.50 5.67 -17.56
C LEU A 13 -38.53 6.86 -17.72
N ALA A 14 -38.61 7.60 -18.84
CA ALA A 14 -37.82 8.81 -19.06
C ALA A 14 -38.20 9.97 -18.12
N VAL A 15 -39.47 10.11 -17.80
CA VAL A 15 -39.96 11.12 -16.84
C VAL A 15 -39.57 10.73 -15.39
N SER A 16 -39.62 9.43 -15.05
CA SER A 16 -39.14 8.99 -13.73
C SER A 16 -37.62 9.11 -13.56
N MET A 17 -36.85 8.86 -14.61
CA MET A 17 -35.38 9.11 -14.57
C MET A 17 -35.04 10.60 -14.58
N ALA A 18 -35.81 11.45 -15.24
CA ALA A 18 -35.62 12.91 -15.21
C ALA A 18 -36.01 13.50 -13.83
N ALA A 19 -36.99 12.90 -13.13
CA ALA A 19 -37.39 13.35 -11.79
C ALA A 19 -36.39 12.90 -10.70
N THR A 20 -35.64 11.80 -10.92
CA THR A 20 -34.54 11.38 -10.03
C THR A 20 -33.20 12.03 -10.37
N ALA A 21 -33.08 12.65 -11.56
CA ALA A 21 -31.89 13.37 -12.00
C ALA A 21 -31.97 14.90 -11.75
N CYS A 22 -32.97 15.39 -10.99
CA CYS A 22 -32.82 16.72 -10.42
C CYS A 22 -31.65 16.65 -9.44
N PRO A 23 -30.52 17.31 -9.70
CA PRO A 23 -29.52 17.49 -8.67
C PRO A 23 -30.24 18.27 -7.58
N VAL A 24 -30.53 17.63 -6.46
CA VAL A 24 -30.77 18.36 -5.24
C VAL A 24 -29.43 19.04 -5.00
N SER A 25 -29.28 20.25 -5.50
CA SER A 25 -28.21 21.13 -5.14
C SER A 25 -28.39 21.40 -3.65
N PHE A 26 -27.83 20.53 -2.83
CA PHE A 26 -27.48 20.95 -1.49
C PHE A 26 -26.46 22.07 -1.71
N ALA A 27 -26.90 23.31 -1.60
CA ALA A 27 -25.99 24.40 -1.42
C ALA A 27 -25.11 23.96 -0.25
N ALA A 28 -23.85 23.66 -0.56
CA ALA A 28 -22.89 23.32 0.46
C ALA A 28 -22.76 24.58 1.32
N THR A 29 -23.42 24.58 2.46
CA THR A 29 -23.20 25.61 3.45
C THR A 29 -21.78 25.39 3.97
N THR A 30 -20.83 26.20 3.49
CA THR A 30 -19.50 26.24 4.02
C THR A 30 -19.59 26.77 5.46
N SER A 31 -19.55 25.89 6.42
CA SER A 31 -19.46 26.22 7.83
C SER A 31 -18.03 25.95 8.31
N ASN A 32 -17.49 26.80 9.15
CA ASN A 32 -16.22 26.56 9.84
C ASN A 32 -16.37 25.52 10.98
N GLU A 33 -17.60 25.14 11.32
CA GLU A 33 -17.87 24.12 12.33
C GLU A 33 -17.71 22.72 11.73
N VAL A 34 -16.96 21.87 12.42
CA VAL A 34 -16.79 20.45 12.03
C VAL A 34 -18.05 19.69 12.38
N THR A 35 -18.77 19.20 11.38
CA THR A 35 -20.02 18.48 11.53
C THR A 35 -19.80 17.07 12.13
N ALA A 36 -20.86 16.45 12.65
CA ALA A 36 -20.82 15.06 13.13
C ALA A 36 -20.42 14.09 12.01
N ARG A 37 -20.85 14.33 10.77
CA ARG A 37 -20.49 13.52 9.60
C ARG A 37 -18.97 13.63 9.30
N GLU A 38 -18.40 14.83 9.32
CA GLU A 38 -16.96 15.01 9.10
C GLU A 38 -16.14 14.31 10.18
N LYS A 39 -16.55 14.37 11.44
CA LYS A 39 -15.91 13.63 12.53
C LYS A 39 -15.96 12.11 12.32
N ALA A 40 -17.11 11.59 11.90
CA ALA A 40 -17.27 10.17 11.62
C ALA A 40 -16.40 9.73 10.43
N ASN A 41 -16.36 10.52 9.36
CA ASN A 41 -15.53 10.24 8.19
C ASN A 41 -14.02 10.30 8.54
N ALA A 42 -13.60 11.26 9.35
CA ALA A 42 -12.21 11.36 9.82
C ALA A 42 -11.81 10.14 10.67
N ALA A 43 -12.70 9.70 11.57
CA ALA A 43 -12.47 8.49 12.37
C ALA A 43 -12.34 7.23 11.48
N LEU A 44 -13.23 7.08 10.49
CA LEU A 44 -13.16 5.98 9.53
C LEU A 44 -11.88 6.04 8.68
N ALA A 45 -11.49 7.22 8.22
CA ALA A 45 -10.24 7.41 7.46
C ALA A 45 -9.00 7.03 8.29
N ARG A 46 -8.97 7.40 9.58
CA ARG A 46 -7.91 7.01 10.52
C ARG A 46 -7.85 5.50 10.72
N GLU A 47 -9.00 4.87 10.93
CA GLU A 47 -9.09 3.41 11.08
C GLU A 47 -8.63 2.69 9.81
N ALA A 48 -9.12 3.10 8.64
CA ALA A 48 -8.74 2.51 7.37
C ALA A 48 -7.23 2.63 7.10
N ALA A 49 -6.66 3.82 7.35
CA ALA A 49 -5.22 4.03 7.20
C ALA A 49 -4.41 3.14 8.14
N ALA A 50 -4.79 3.02 9.42
CA ALA A 50 -4.11 2.17 10.38
C ALA A 50 -4.19 0.67 10.00
N GLN A 51 -5.34 0.21 9.51
CA GLN A 51 -5.54 -1.18 9.07
C GLN A 51 -4.84 -1.51 7.74
N GLY A 52 -4.45 -0.50 6.97
CA GLY A 52 -3.69 -0.65 5.73
C GLY A 52 -2.18 -0.65 5.92
N MET A 53 -1.67 -0.24 7.08
CA MET A 53 -0.23 -0.23 7.35
C MET A 53 0.32 -1.65 7.48
N VAL A 54 1.48 -1.90 6.87
CA VAL A 54 2.11 -3.22 6.82
C VAL A 54 3.39 -3.24 7.64
N LEU A 55 3.42 -4.05 8.67
CA LEU A 55 4.64 -4.30 9.43
C LEU A 55 5.51 -5.31 8.66
N LEU A 56 6.64 -4.85 8.13
CA LEU A 56 7.56 -5.67 7.35
C LEU A 56 8.58 -6.37 8.23
N GLU A 57 9.11 -5.67 9.24
CA GLU A 57 10.10 -6.20 10.17
C GLU A 57 9.82 -5.69 11.59
N ASN A 58 10.08 -6.54 12.60
CA ASN A 58 9.99 -6.15 14.02
C ASN A 58 10.97 -6.97 14.86
N LYS A 59 12.27 -6.69 14.71
CA LYS A 59 13.33 -7.29 15.50
C LYS A 59 13.27 -6.77 16.93
N ASN A 60 13.66 -7.58 17.88
CA ASN A 60 13.74 -7.22 19.31
C ASN A 60 12.42 -6.71 19.95
N ASN A 61 11.27 -6.85 19.26
CA ASN A 61 9.99 -6.26 19.68
C ASN A 61 10.10 -4.75 19.96
N SER A 62 10.81 -4.01 19.08
CA SER A 62 10.97 -2.57 19.18
C SER A 62 9.65 -1.82 18.95
N LEU A 63 8.71 -2.43 18.22
CA LEU A 63 7.31 -2.04 18.17
C LEU A 63 6.42 -3.01 18.97
N PRO A 64 5.38 -2.51 19.64
CA PRO A 64 5.01 -1.10 19.78
C PRO A 64 5.92 -0.33 20.74
N ILE A 65 6.07 0.97 20.50
CA ILE A 65 6.90 1.90 21.29
C ILE A 65 6.36 1.96 22.72
N LYS A 66 7.26 1.86 23.71
CA LYS A 66 6.91 1.84 25.14
C LYS A 66 7.25 3.15 25.88
N THR A 67 7.89 4.10 25.19
CA THR A 67 8.30 5.38 25.76
C THR A 67 7.42 6.53 25.26
N LYS A 68 7.31 7.60 26.05
CA LYS A 68 6.70 8.87 25.63
C LYS A 68 7.74 9.91 25.18
N LYS A 69 9.02 9.55 25.18
CA LYS A 69 10.11 10.40 24.72
C LYS A 69 10.90 9.68 23.63
N LEU A 70 11.01 10.29 22.46
CA LEU A 70 11.69 9.69 21.30
C LEU A 70 12.35 10.74 20.43
N ALA A 71 13.30 10.32 19.62
CA ALA A 71 13.85 11.09 18.52
C ALA A 71 13.08 10.76 17.24
N LEU A 72 12.66 11.77 16.50
CA LEU A 72 11.94 11.64 15.24
C LEU A 72 12.77 12.30 14.13
N PHE A 73 13.08 11.56 13.08
CA PHE A 73 13.94 11.99 11.98
C PHE A 73 13.24 11.85 10.62
N GLY A 74 13.83 12.48 9.60
CA GLY A 74 13.37 12.45 8.22
C GLY A 74 12.37 13.54 7.90
N GLY A 75 12.50 14.14 6.72
CA GLY A 75 11.63 15.22 6.25
C GLY A 75 10.16 14.84 6.20
N GLY A 76 9.88 13.57 5.92
CA GLY A 76 8.53 13.01 5.93
C GLY A 76 7.80 13.09 7.27
N ALA A 77 8.52 13.25 8.38
CA ALA A 77 7.90 13.42 9.69
C ALA A 77 7.10 14.72 9.78
N VAL A 78 7.58 15.81 9.18
CA VAL A 78 6.93 17.14 9.17
C VAL A 78 6.24 17.44 7.84
N ARG A 79 6.67 16.79 6.75
CA ARG A 79 6.10 16.89 5.40
C ARG A 79 5.62 15.50 4.95
N THR A 80 4.68 14.95 5.73
CA THR A 80 4.11 13.62 5.51
C THR A 80 3.33 13.58 4.20
N VAL A 81 3.69 12.67 3.31
CA VAL A 81 3.01 12.46 2.03
C VAL A 81 1.68 11.75 2.28
N ARG A 82 0.58 12.37 1.86
CA ARG A 82 -0.80 11.93 2.10
C ARG A 82 -1.40 11.14 0.95
N GLY A 83 -0.98 11.42 -0.27
CA GLY A 83 -1.48 10.84 -1.51
C GLY A 83 -0.58 11.22 -2.67
N GLY A 84 -0.94 10.80 -3.88
CA GLY A 84 -0.25 11.20 -5.11
C GLY A 84 -0.40 12.68 -5.43
N THR A 85 0.32 13.16 -6.44
CA THR A 85 0.25 14.54 -6.96
C THR A 85 -0.47 14.58 -8.30
N GLY A 86 -0.81 15.77 -8.79
CA GLY A 86 -1.55 15.96 -10.03
C GLY A 86 -3.03 15.62 -9.89
N SER A 87 -3.63 15.02 -10.90
CA SER A 87 -5.05 14.60 -10.88
C SER A 87 -5.34 13.53 -9.83
N GLY A 88 -4.31 12.82 -9.37
CA GLY A 88 -4.38 11.85 -8.29
C GLY A 88 -4.31 12.47 -6.88
N ASP A 89 -4.16 13.79 -6.76
CA ASP A 89 -4.18 14.46 -5.48
C ASP A 89 -5.61 14.44 -4.89
N PRO A 90 -5.85 13.68 -3.81
CA PRO A 90 -7.18 13.55 -3.22
C PRO A 90 -7.68 14.87 -2.63
N PHE A 91 -6.82 15.85 -2.49
CA PHE A 91 -7.11 17.15 -1.89
C PHE A 91 -7.32 18.24 -2.94
N ASN A 92 -7.20 17.88 -4.23
CA ASN A 92 -7.46 18.74 -5.37
C ASN A 92 -6.76 20.11 -5.27
N GLY A 93 -5.49 20.09 -4.91
CA GLY A 93 -4.64 21.28 -4.75
C GLY A 93 -4.39 22.07 -6.03
N GLY A 94 -5.10 21.73 -7.11
CA GLY A 94 -4.95 22.32 -8.43
C GLY A 94 -3.72 21.78 -9.16
N LEU A 95 -3.50 22.27 -10.38
CA LEU A 95 -2.37 21.95 -11.25
C LEU A 95 -1.00 22.40 -10.69
N SER A 96 -0.94 22.88 -9.46
CA SER A 96 0.32 23.16 -8.78
C SER A 96 0.96 21.83 -8.39
N GLY A 97 1.70 21.26 -9.31
CA GLY A 97 2.43 20.00 -9.16
C GLY A 97 3.59 20.04 -8.15
N GLY A 98 3.58 20.98 -7.26
CA GLY A 98 4.44 20.98 -6.10
C GLY A 98 3.76 20.20 -5.01
N GLY A 99 4.07 18.94 -4.82
CA GLY A 99 3.55 18.05 -3.80
C GLY A 99 3.65 18.57 -2.35
N ASP A 100 3.33 19.84 -2.11
CA ASP A 100 3.20 20.36 -0.78
C ASP A 100 1.84 19.98 -0.21
N VAL A 101 1.89 18.87 0.45
CA VAL A 101 0.87 18.29 1.28
C VAL A 101 0.32 19.22 2.37
N ASN A 102 0.87 20.41 2.53
CA ASN A 102 0.52 21.32 3.61
C ASN A 102 -0.15 22.61 3.16
N VAL A 103 -0.25 22.89 1.87
CA VAL A 103 -0.70 24.20 1.36
C VAL A 103 -2.05 24.17 0.66
N ASN A 104 -2.79 23.08 0.72
CA ASN A 104 -4.14 23.13 0.21
C ASN A 104 -5.05 23.93 1.16
N GLN A 105 -5.30 25.17 0.81
CA GLN A 105 -6.16 26.08 1.58
C GLN A 105 -7.63 25.60 1.65
N SER A 106 -8.01 24.60 0.87
CA SER A 106 -9.36 24.02 0.91
C SER A 106 -9.53 23.00 2.03
N GLU A 107 -8.44 22.50 2.62
CA GLU A 107 -8.48 21.56 3.72
C GLU A 107 -8.74 22.26 5.05
N ARG A 108 -9.63 21.70 5.85
CA ARG A 108 -9.86 22.17 7.21
C ARG A 108 -8.69 21.88 8.13
N TYR A 109 -8.03 20.75 7.94
CA TYR A 109 -6.86 20.30 8.68
C TYR A 109 -6.17 19.13 7.98
N ASN A 110 -4.92 18.95 8.29
CA ASN A 110 -4.18 17.73 8.04
C ASN A 110 -3.32 17.40 9.27
N ILE A 111 -2.97 16.14 9.42
CA ILE A 111 -2.15 15.69 10.54
C ILE A 111 -0.91 15.01 10.00
N ASN A 112 0.23 15.71 10.04
CA ASN A 112 1.52 15.10 9.80
C ASN A 112 1.98 14.26 11.02
N ILE A 113 3.01 13.46 10.83
CA ILE A 113 3.51 12.54 11.86
C ILE A 113 3.98 13.32 13.10
N TYR A 114 4.81 14.36 12.93
CA TYR A 114 5.34 15.17 14.04
C TYR A 114 4.22 15.79 14.88
N ASN A 115 3.24 16.40 14.26
CA ASN A 115 2.12 17.01 14.94
C ASN A 115 1.25 15.99 15.68
N SER A 116 1.09 14.78 15.14
CA SER A 116 0.36 13.69 15.79
C SER A 116 1.02 13.29 17.11
N PHE A 117 2.34 13.02 17.09
CA PHE A 117 3.09 12.66 18.29
C PHE A 117 3.07 13.80 19.32
N LYS A 118 3.32 15.04 18.89
CA LYS A 118 3.32 16.22 19.76
C LYS A 118 1.98 16.45 20.43
N LYS A 119 0.88 16.33 19.67
CA LYS A 119 -0.50 16.46 20.17
C LYS A 119 -0.88 15.34 21.14
N ALA A 120 -0.32 14.16 20.99
CA ALA A 120 -0.49 13.02 21.90
C ALA A 120 0.42 13.09 23.16
N GLY A 121 1.15 14.18 23.33
CA GLY A 121 1.99 14.45 24.50
C GLY A 121 3.33 13.73 24.50
N TYR A 122 3.86 13.40 23.31
CA TYR A 122 5.22 12.87 23.19
C TYR A 122 6.24 14.01 23.26
N ASP A 123 7.34 13.75 23.97
CA ASP A 123 8.52 14.61 24.00
C ASP A 123 9.44 14.20 22.83
N ILE A 124 9.55 15.08 21.82
CA ILE A 124 10.36 14.85 20.62
C ILE A 124 11.69 15.55 20.77
N THR A 125 12.76 14.79 21.02
CA THR A 125 14.09 15.33 21.28
C THR A 125 14.72 16.03 20.09
N THR A 126 14.24 15.75 18.88
CA THR A 126 14.70 16.30 17.59
C THR A 126 13.81 17.42 17.06
N ALA A 127 12.95 18.02 17.88
CA ALA A 127 11.98 19.03 17.42
C ALA A 127 12.65 20.18 16.64
N SER A 128 13.80 20.69 17.12
CA SER A 128 14.52 21.77 16.44
C SER A 128 15.09 21.37 15.06
N ILE A 129 15.50 20.12 14.89
CA ILE A 129 15.98 19.58 13.61
C ILE A 129 14.81 19.54 12.61
N LEU A 130 13.65 19.05 13.04
CA LEU A 130 12.46 18.95 12.21
C LEU A 130 11.90 20.32 11.84
N GLU A 131 11.90 21.26 12.77
CA GLU A 131 11.48 22.64 12.53
C GLU A 131 12.41 23.34 11.51
N LYS A 132 13.73 23.14 11.63
CA LYS A 132 14.70 23.63 10.64
C LYS A 132 14.46 23.05 9.24
N TYR A 133 14.16 21.73 9.14
CA TYR A 133 13.78 21.12 7.88
C TYR A 133 12.51 21.76 7.30
N ALA A 134 11.48 21.90 8.12
CA ALA A 134 10.20 22.47 7.70
C ALA A 134 10.35 23.91 7.18
N GLU A 135 11.10 24.75 7.88
CA GLU A 135 11.38 26.12 7.46
C GLU A 135 12.12 26.15 6.10
N GLY A 136 13.16 25.35 5.94
CA GLY A 136 13.90 25.26 4.67
C GLY A 136 13.03 24.77 3.52
N TYR A 137 12.24 23.73 3.76
CA TYR A 137 11.26 23.21 2.81
C TYR A 137 10.27 24.29 2.36
N ASP A 138 9.67 25.01 3.29
CA ASP A 138 8.63 26.03 2.99
C ASP A 138 9.19 27.20 2.18
N VAL A 139 10.42 27.64 2.49
CA VAL A 139 11.10 28.71 1.75
C VAL A 139 11.33 28.29 0.28
N GLU A 140 11.83 27.07 0.06
CA GLU A 140 12.11 26.61 -1.30
C GLU A 140 10.84 26.24 -2.06
N ASN A 141 9.86 25.67 -1.40
CA ASN A 141 8.56 25.36 -2.01
C ASN A 141 7.83 26.64 -2.46
N ALA A 142 7.90 27.70 -1.69
CA ALA A 142 7.32 29.00 -2.06
C ALA A 142 7.96 29.58 -3.34
N LYS A 143 9.24 29.33 -3.58
CA LYS A 143 9.91 29.70 -4.84
C LYS A 143 9.42 28.84 -6.01
N ALA A 144 9.27 27.53 -5.79
CA ALA A 144 8.80 26.58 -6.78
C ALA A 144 7.32 26.81 -7.16
N ALA A 145 6.49 27.28 -6.24
CA ALA A 145 5.08 27.58 -6.46
C ALA A 145 4.81 28.62 -7.58
N SER A 146 5.83 29.36 -8.01
CA SER A 146 5.75 30.24 -9.18
C SER A 146 5.68 29.47 -10.52
N ASN A 147 6.02 28.16 -10.52
CA ASN A 147 5.92 27.27 -11.69
C ASN A 147 4.97 26.11 -11.35
N PRO A 148 3.69 26.19 -11.76
CA PRO A 148 2.68 25.20 -11.41
C PRO A 148 2.92 23.81 -12.01
N MET A 149 3.84 23.68 -12.96
CA MET A 149 4.23 22.40 -13.58
C MET A 149 5.49 21.79 -12.96
N ALA A 150 6.15 22.48 -12.02
CA ALA A 150 7.34 21.96 -11.36
C ALA A 150 6.97 20.99 -10.24
N THR A 151 7.57 19.79 -10.28
CA THR A 151 7.57 18.90 -9.12
C THR A 151 8.57 19.44 -8.10
N PHE A 152 8.09 19.69 -6.87
CA PHE A 152 8.97 20.12 -5.79
C PHE A 152 9.47 18.93 -4.98
N ALA A 153 10.73 18.98 -4.62
CA ALA A 153 11.35 18.03 -3.69
C ALA A 153 12.47 18.76 -2.93
N TYR A 154 12.69 18.40 -1.69
CA TYR A 154 13.66 19.03 -0.81
C TYR A 154 14.61 17.99 -0.22
N PRO A 155 15.94 18.24 -0.19
CA PRO A 155 16.91 17.26 0.29
C PRO A 155 16.80 17.04 1.80
N GLU A 156 17.11 15.81 2.23
CA GLU A 156 17.26 15.49 3.64
C GLU A 156 18.42 16.27 4.27
N LEU A 157 18.27 16.63 5.54
CA LEU A 157 19.33 17.24 6.31
C LEU A 157 20.37 16.19 6.71
N THR A 158 21.64 16.57 6.71
CA THR A 158 22.71 15.80 7.37
C THR A 158 22.73 16.13 8.85
N PHE A 159 22.98 15.12 9.70
CA PHE A 159 23.07 15.31 11.14
C PHE A 159 24.51 15.33 11.61
N THR A 160 24.84 16.28 12.51
CA THR A 160 26.13 16.27 13.19
C THR A 160 26.12 15.27 14.36
N ASP A 161 27.30 14.84 14.78
CA ASP A 161 27.42 13.91 15.91
C ASP A 161 26.93 14.55 17.21
N GLU A 162 27.08 15.89 17.37
CA GLU A 162 26.56 16.66 18.51
C GLU A 162 25.04 16.70 18.51
N GLU A 163 24.38 16.90 17.35
CA GLU A 163 22.93 16.86 17.23
C GLU A 163 22.37 15.49 17.60
N LEU A 164 23.02 14.42 17.15
CA LEU A 164 22.63 13.05 17.47
C LEU A 164 22.83 12.72 18.94
N ALA A 165 23.99 13.06 19.51
CA ALA A 165 24.27 12.86 20.93
C ALA A 165 23.30 13.65 21.83
N ALA A 166 22.95 14.87 21.46
CA ALA A 166 21.95 15.67 22.15
C ALA A 166 20.55 15.04 22.08
N SER A 167 20.20 14.48 20.91
CA SER A 167 18.90 13.84 20.65
C SER A 167 18.74 12.54 21.43
N ALA A 168 19.83 11.80 21.67
CA ALA A 168 19.84 10.51 22.37
C ALA A 168 19.98 10.65 23.90
N LYS A 169 20.23 11.86 24.43
CA LYS A 169 20.57 12.06 25.84
C LYS A 169 19.57 11.46 26.82
N ASP A 170 18.28 11.54 26.48
CA ASP A 170 17.19 11.16 27.38
C ASP A 170 16.23 10.12 26.75
N THR A 171 16.62 9.51 25.66
CA THR A 171 15.84 8.45 25.00
C THR A 171 16.76 7.50 24.24
N ASN A 172 16.36 6.24 24.16
CA ASN A 172 17.03 5.21 23.38
C ASN A 172 16.24 4.80 22.15
N THR A 173 15.17 5.53 21.80
CA THR A 173 14.25 5.18 20.71
C THR A 173 14.23 6.25 19.65
N ALA A 174 14.47 5.84 18.42
CA ALA A 174 14.38 6.68 17.23
C ALA A 174 13.34 6.15 16.25
N VAL A 175 12.65 7.08 15.57
CA VAL A 175 11.79 6.81 14.43
C VAL A 175 12.33 7.61 13.25
N TYR A 176 12.68 6.95 12.15
CA TYR A 176 13.15 7.58 10.93
C TYR A 176 12.11 7.42 9.82
N VAL A 177 11.64 8.53 9.25
CA VAL A 177 10.60 8.55 8.23
C VAL A 177 11.22 8.78 6.86
N ILE A 178 11.12 7.79 5.98
CA ILE A 178 11.51 7.86 4.58
C ILE A 178 10.25 8.15 3.76
N SER A 179 10.23 9.26 3.04
CA SER A 179 9.06 9.63 2.22
C SER A 179 9.40 9.65 0.73
N ARG A 180 8.44 9.19 -0.08
CA ARG A 180 8.50 9.28 -1.54
C ARG A 180 7.17 9.81 -2.07
N ASN A 181 7.26 10.71 -3.00
CA ASN A 181 6.11 11.26 -3.70
C ASN A 181 6.25 11.03 -5.20
N ALA A 182 5.17 10.60 -5.81
CA ALA A 182 5.02 10.44 -7.25
C ALA A 182 3.65 10.93 -7.66
N GLY A 183 3.45 11.22 -8.93
CA GLY A 183 2.19 11.72 -9.43
C GLY A 183 2.09 11.65 -10.92
N GLU A 184 1.04 12.22 -11.44
CA GLU A 184 0.74 12.25 -12.85
C GLU A 184 1.90 12.84 -13.68
N GLY A 185 2.36 12.09 -14.69
CA GLY A 185 3.44 12.51 -15.58
C GLY A 185 4.85 12.52 -14.95
N ALA A 186 4.99 11.96 -13.75
CA ALA A 186 6.25 11.91 -13.01
C ALA A 186 6.55 10.47 -12.56
N ASP A 187 7.05 9.66 -13.50
CA ASP A 187 7.51 8.31 -13.20
C ASP A 187 8.69 8.35 -12.22
N ARG A 188 8.71 7.35 -11.33
CA ARG A 188 9.80 7.18 -10.38
C ARG A 188 11.01 6.56 -11.06
N GLY A 189 12.20 7.04 -10.68
CA GLY A 189 13.49 6.50 -11.10
C GLY A 189 14.21 5.78 -9.97
N MET A 190 15.49 5.47 -10.19
CA MET A 190 16.33 4.90 -9.12
C MET A 190 16.63 5.95 -8.05
N THR A 191 17.10 7.11 -8.48
CA THR A 191 17.29 8.34 -7.70
C THR A 191 16.79 9.51 -8.54
N LYS A 192 16.69 10.69 -7.95
CA LYS A 192 16.41 11.91 -8.70
C LYS A 192 17.28 13.07 -8.24
N LYS A 193 17.50 14.05 -9.13
CA LYS A 193 18.28 15.22 -8.84
C LYS A 193 17.38 16.45 -8.68
N VAL A 194 17.71 17.29 -7.72
CA VAL A 194 17.07 18.59 -7.50
C VAL A 194 18.12 19.66 -7.28
N THR A 195 17.80 20.88 -7.69
CA THR A 195 18.65 22.06 -7.42
C THR A 195 17.97 22.94 -6.40
N VAL A 196 18.64 23.16 -5.27
CA VAL A 196 18.18 24.07 -4.20
C VAL A 196 19.28 25.10 -3.94
N ASN A 197 18.97 26.38 -4.07
CA ASN A 197 19.94 27.49 -3.91
C ASN A 197 21.23 27.29 -4.74
N GLU A 198 21.09 26.93 -6.02
CA GLU A 198 22.17 26.69 -6.98
C GLU A 198 23.04 25.47 -6.68
N VAL A 199 22.71 24.66 -5.68
CA VAL A 199 23.38 23.42 -5.33
C VAL A 199 22.54 22.24 -5.81
N GLU A 200 23.17 21.31 -6.56
CA GLU A 200 22.55 20.07 -6.97
C GLU A 200 22.62 19.05 -5.83
N TYR A 201 21.47 18.41 -5.53
CA TYR A 201 21.34 17.33 -4.56
C TYR A 201 20.80 16.09 -5.25
N GLU A 202 21.30 14.93 -4.84
CA GLU A 202 20.69 13.65 -5.17
C GLU A 202 19.71 13.26 -4.06
N LEU A 203 18.48 12.94 -4.46
CA LEU A 203 17.42 12.45 -3.57
C LEU A 203 17.17 10.98 -3.86
N GLY A 204 16.80 10.24 -2.83
CA GLY A 204 16.32 8.88 -3.00
C GLY A 204 14.98 8.86 -3.74
N ASP A 205 14.78 7.79 -4.53
CA ASP A 205 13.50 7.46 -5.14
C ASP A 205 13.20 5.97 -4.95
N TYR A 206 13.50 5.09 -5.91
CA TYR A 206 13.48 3.64 -5.63
C TYR A 206 14.58 3.28 -4.62
N GLU A 207 15.80 3.72 -4.85
CA GLU A 207 16.91 3.58 -3.89
C GLU A 207 16.93 4.74 -2.90
N LEU A 208 17.58 4.54 -1.77
CA LEU A 208 17.93 5.62 -0.85
C LEU A 208 19.06 6.46 -1.43
N SER A 209 19.01 7.78 -1.20
CA SER A 209 20.18 8.64 -1.44
C SER A 209 21.32 8.32 -0.47
N ASP A 210 22.53 8.76 -0.82
CA ASP A 210 23.68 8.58 0.07
C ASP A 210 23.49 9.30 1.42
N VAL A 211 22.80 10.45 1.42
CA VAL A 211 22.46 11.18 2.67
C VAL A 211 21.51 10.38 3.54
N GLU A 212 20.49 9.75 2.96
CA GLU A 212 19.56 8.90 3.71
C GLU A 212 20.26 7.67 4.29
N LYS A 213 21.11 6.99 3.50
CA LYS A 213 21.90 5.84 3.96
C LYS A 213 22.83 6.21 5.12
N GLU A 214 23.56 7.32 5.00
CA GLU A 214 24.45 7.79 6.06
C GLU A 214 23.68 8.21 7.31
N ASN A 215 22.57 8.91 7.17
CA ASN A 215 21.71 9.29 8.28
C ASN A 215 21.15 8.07 9.02
N LEU A 216 20.63 7.08 8.31
CA LEU A 216 20.14 5.83 8.90
C LEU A 216 21.23 5.13 9.69
N LYS A 217 22.44 5.00 9.13
CA LYS A 217 23.58 4.39 9.79
C LYS A 217 23.96 5.11 11.09
N LYS A 218 24.00 6.44 11.06
CA LYS A 218 24.28 7.26 12.24
C LYS A 218 23.19 7.12 13.30
N VAL A 219 21.91 7.17 12.92
CA VAL A 219 20.79 7.01 13.83
C VAL A 219 20.82 5.61 14.44
N ALA A 220 20.95 4.56 13.63
CA ALA A 220 21.00 3.18 14.10
C ALA A 220 22.19 2.91 15.06
N SER A 221 23.33 3.56 14.85
CA SER A 221 24.47 3.43 15.77
C SER A 221 24.34 4.25 17.05
N THR A 222 23.40 5.20 17.09
CA THR A 222 23.21 6.11 18.24
C THR A 222 22.09 5.65 19.17
N PHE A 223 21.05 4.99 18.63
CA PHE A 223 19.87 4.58 19.38
C PHE A 223 19.77 3.06 19.47
N GLU A 224 19.31 2.55 20.62
CA GLU A 224 19.14 1.11 20.83
C GLU A 224 17.93 0.53 20.09
N ASN A 225 16.91 1.36 19.83
CA ASN A 225 15.69 0.97 19.13
C ASN A 225 15.47 1.94 17.95
N THR A 226 15.73 1.47 16.75
CA THR A 226 15.55 2.27 15.53
C THR A 226 14.46 1.70 14.65
N ILE A 227 13.39 2.46 14.51
CA ILE A 227 12.20 2.13 13.73
C ILE A 227 12.22 2.95 12.45
N VAL A 228 12.12 2.28 11.30
CA VAL A 228 12.02 2.95 10.00
C VAL A 228 10.56 2.91 9.53
N VAL A 229 10.04 4.07 9.16
CA VAL A 229 8.68 4.24 8.59
C VAL A 229 8.78 4.61 7.13
N LEU A 230 8.16 3.82 6.27
CA LEU A 230 8.08 4.07 4.83
C LEU A 230 6.76 4.78 4.50
N ASN A 231 6.83 6.09 4.31
CA ASN A 231 5.72 6.91 3.84
C ASN A 231 5.81 7.03 2.31
N VAL A 232 5.53 5.93 1.62
CA VAL A 232 5.71 5.78 0.18
C VAL A 232 4.45 5.20 -0.47
N GLY A 233 4.15 5.62 -1.70
CA GLY A 233 2.97 5.15 -2.44
C GLY A 233 3.23 3.95 -3.37
N GLY A 234 4.43 3.38 -3.33
CA GLY A 234 4.82 2.23 -4.15
C GLY A 234 6.11 1.60 -3.63
N VAL A 235 6.61 0.61 -4.35
CA VAL A 235 7.80 -0.15 -3.95
C VAL A 235 9.06 0.70 -3.88
N ILE A 236 9.95 0.41 -2.94
CA ILE A 236 11.32 0.94 -2.86
C ILE A 236 12.30 -0.20 -2.59
N ASP A 237 13.58 0.06 -2.83
CA ASP A 237 14.64 -0.87 -2.42
C ASP A 237 14.72 -0.94 -0.89
N THR A 238 14.58 -2.13 -0.34
CA THR A 238 14.62 -2.38 1.12
C THR A 238 15.90 -3.02 1.60
N LYS A 239 16.89 -3.24 0.72
CA LYS A 239 18.20 -3.81 1.10
C LYS A 239 18.88 -3.04 2.23
N PHE A 240 18.66 -1.73 2.29
CA PHE A 240 19.21 -0.89 3.35
C PHE A 240 18.89 -1.41 4.76
N PHE A 241 17.77 -2.12 4.94
CA PHE A 241 17.36 -2.62 6.25
C PHE A 241 18.26 -3.75 6.75
N GLU A 242 18.69 -4.63 5.86
CA GLU A 242 19.64 -5.69 6.19
C GLU A 242 21.09 -5.21 6.15
N GLU A 243 21.40 -4.22 5.32
CA GLU A 243 22.75 -3.65 5.17
C GLU A 243 23.14 -2.68 6.30
N THR A 244 22.16 -2.17 7.05
CA THR A 244 22.39 -1.23 8.17
C THR A 244 22.15 -1.93 9.50
N GLU A 245 23.23 -2.25 10.21
CA GLU A 245 23.15 -2.82 11.56
C GLU A 245 22.46 -1.84 12.53
N GLY A 246 21.62 -2.35 13.42
CA GLY A 246 20.90 -1.57 14.42
C GLY A 246 19.52 -1.06 13.99
N LEU A 247 19.05 -1.43 12.80
CA LEU A 247 17.65 -1.23 12.43
C LEU A 247 16.77 -2.38 12.98
N ASP A 248 15.74 -2.03 13.75
CA ASP A 248 14.91 -3.02 14.46
C ASP A 248 13.55 -3.26 13.83
N SER A 249 12.89 -2.20 13.33
CA SER A 249 11.57 -2.34 12.71
C SER A 249 11.48 -1.59 11.39
N LEU A 250 10.72 -2.16 10.47
CA LEU A 250 10.37 -1.56 9.18
C LEU A 250 8.84 -1.61 9.02
N LEU A 251 8.22 -0.42 8.93
CA LEU A 251 6.78 -0.27 8.82
C LEU A 251 6.41 0.50 7.56
N LEU A 252 5.69 -0.12 6.64
CA LEU A 252 5.08 0.56 5.50
C LEU A 252 3.81 1.29 5.97
N MET A 253 3.91 2.60 6.07
CA MET A 253 2.77 3.47 6.35
C MET A 253 1.89 3.70 5.12
N GLY A 254 2.49 3.63 3.93
CA GLY A 254 1.83 4.04 2.70
C GLY A 254 1.53 5.55 2.69
N GLN A 255 0.48 5.94 1.98
CA GLN A 255 -0.04 7.30 1.90
C GLN A 255 -1.39 7.34 2.63
N GLY A 256 -1.35 7.66 3.91
CA GLY A 256 -2.47 7.49 4.85
C GLY A 256 -3.54 8.59 4.82
N GLY A 257 -3.54 9.48 3.83
CA GLY A 257 -4.52 10.58 3.73
C GLY A 257 -4.40 11.61 4.84
N GLN A 258 -5.50 12.31 5.09
CA GLN A 258 -5.59 13.43 6.05
C GLN A 258 -5.28 13.03 7.50
N GLU A 259 -5.64 11.82 7.88
CA GLU A 259 -5.45 11.25 9.23
C GLU A 259 -4.19 10.36 9.35
N GLY A 260 -3.35 10.30 8.32
CA GLY A 260 -2.20 9.40 8.24
C GLY A 260 -1.25 9.47 9.45
N GLY A 261 -0.94 10.68 9.93
CA GLY A 261 -0.09 10.85 11.12
C GLY A 261 -0.72 10.28 12.40
N ASN A 262 -2.03 10.45 12.59
CA ASN A 262 -2.74 9.85 13.72
C ASN A 262 -2.83 8.32 13.61
N ALA A 263 -3.09 7.81 12.39
CA ALA A 263 -3.13 6.37 12.14
C ALA A 263 -1.77 5.71 12.40
N LEU A 264 -0.68 6.34 11.97
CA LEU A 264 0.68 5.86 12.28
C LEU A 264 0.92 5.82 13.78
N LEU A 265 0.55 6.91 14.49
CA LEU A 265 0.68 6.95 15.94
C LEU A 265 -0.04 5.77 16.62
N ASP A 266 -1.27 5.45 16.19
CA ASP A 266 -2.04 4.33 16.73
C ASP A 266 -1.31 3.00 16.54
N VAL A 267 -0.76 2.78 15.36
CA VAL A 267 -0.03 1.55 15.06
C VAL A 267 1.27 1.47 15.87
N VAL A 268 2.13 2.49 15.79
CA VAL A 268 3.45 2.43 16.44
C VAL A 268 3.38 2.40 17.97
N THR A 269 2.27 2.83 18.55
CA THR A 269 2.04 2.78 20.02
C THR A 269 1.29 1.55 20.48
N GLY A 270 0.80 0.72 19.54
CA GLY A 270 0.03 -0.48 19.85
C GLY A 270 -1.42 -0.22 20.23
N ALA A 271 -1.93 0.99 20.01
CA ALA A 271 -3.37 1.27 20.13
C ALA A 271 -4.15 0.52 19.02
N VAL A 272 -3.51 0.30 17.89
CA VAL A 272 -3.98 -0.59 16.81
C VAL A 272 -2.86 -1.57 16.48
N THR A 273 -3.17 -2.85 16.51
CA THR A 273 -2.25 -3.91 16.06
C THR A 273 -2.19 -3.91 14.53
N PRO A 274 -0.99 -3.85 13.90
CA PRO A 274 -0.86 -3.88 12.45
C PRO A 274 -1.47 -5.15 11.88
N SER A 275 -2.19 -5.00 10.77
CA SER A 275 -2.91 -6.08 10.09
C SER A 275 -3.00 -5.87 8.58
N GLY A 276 -2.26 -4.91 8.05
CA GLY A 276 -2.13 -4.69 6.61
C GLY A 276 -1.29 -5.78 5.97
N LYS A 277 -1.55 -6.05 4.69
CA LYS A 277 -0.80 -7.01 3.86
C LYS A 277 -0.34 -6.30 2.60
N LEU A 278 0.85 -6.67 2.09
CA LEU A 278 1.37 -6.12 0.85
C LEU A 278 0.46 -6.47 -0.32
N THR A 279 0.15 -5.48 -1.13
CA THR A 279 -0.61 -5.62 -2.38
C THR A 279 0.28 -5.84 -3.60
N ASP A 280 1.60 -5.80 -3.37
CA ASP A 280 2.65 -5.95 -4.38
C ASP A 280 3.68 -6.97 -3.91
N THR A 281 4.49 -7.49 -4.85
CA THR A 281 5.68 -8.26 -4.56
C THR A 281 6.88 -7.30 -4.59
N TRP A 282 7.63 -7.24 -3.50
CA TRP A 282 8.82 -6.39 -3.40
C TRP A 282 10.05 -7.20 -3.74
N ALA A 283 10.73 -6.84 -4.82
CA ALA A 283 11.89 -7.54 -5.29
C ALA A 283 13.12 -7.34 -4.38
N GLU A 284 13.97 -8.34 -4.31
CA GLU A 284 15.29 -8.22 -3.65
C GLU A 284 16.20 -7.29 -4.47
N ASN A 285 16.18 -7.40 -5.81
CA ASN A 285 16.89 -6.50 -6.71
C ASN A 285 15.93 -5.90 -7.73
N TYR A 286 16.16 -4.67 -8.13
CA TYR A 286 15.34 -4.02 -9.16
C TYR A 286 15.29 -4.82 -10.48
N SER A 287 16.40 -5.44 -10.85
CA SER A 287 16.47 -6.31 -12.05
C SER A 287 15.62 -7.56 -11.99
N ASP A 288 15.09 -7.92 -10.82
CA ASP A 288 14.21 -9.08 -10.67
C ASP A 288 12.76 -8.79 -11.11
N TYR A 289 12.41 -7.52 -11.29
CA TYR A 289 11.14 -7.16 -11.92
C TYR A 289 11.20 -7.40 -13.44
N PRO A 290 10.22 -8.09 -14.04
CA PRO A 290 10.26 -8.46 -15.46
C PRO A 290 10.29 -7.23 -16.40
N ALA A 291 9.68 -6.11 -15.99
CA ALA A 291 9.68 -4.88 -16.76
C ALA A 291 10.86 -3.93 -16.46
N SER A 292 11.79 -4.30 -15.56
CA SER A 292 12.86 -3.39 -15.10
C SER A 292 13.70 -2.76 -16.20
N ALA A 293 13.92 -3.49 -17.30
CA ALA A 293 14.73 -3.03 -18.43
C ALA A 293 14.02 -2.02 -19.36
N THR A 294 12.70 -1.92 -19.29
CA THR A 294 11.89 -1.07 -20.19
C THR A 294 11.04 -0.04 -19.46
N PHE A 295 10.78 -0.23 -18.18
CA PHE A 295 9.96 0.68 -17.37
C PHE A 295 10.50 2.12 -17.40
N ALA A 296 9.61 3.09 -17.51
CA ALA A 296 9.92 4.51 -17.52
C ALA A 296 10.99 4.89 -18.59
N LYS A 297 10.95 4.24 -19.75
CA LYS A 297 11.87 4.47 -20.87
C LYS A 297 13.33 4.08 -20.59
N ALA A 298 13.54 3.12 -19.73
CA ALA A 298 14.88 2.63 -19.38
C ALA A 298 15.64 2.07 -20.59
N ASP A 299 14.95 1.60 -21.63
CA ASP A 299 15.52 1.14 -22.90
C ASP A 299 15.82 2.28 -23.89
N GLY A 300 15.54 3.54 -23.55
CA GLY A 300 15.74 4.72 -24.38
C GLY A 300 14.61 4.99 -25.39
N GLU A 301 13.57 4.15 -25.45
CA GLU A 301 12.40 4.34 -26.30
C GLU A 301 11.37 5.27 -25.64
N SER A 302 11.16 6.46 -26.20
CA SER A 302 10.27 7.46 -25.62
C SER A 302 8.82 7.43 -26.15
N MET A 303 8.59 6.69 -27.24
CA MET A 303 7.32 6.71 -27.98
C MET A 303 6.63 5.34 -28.03
N LYS A 304 7.25 4.30 -27.45
CA LYS A 304 6.74 2.94 -27.45
C LYS A 304 6.90 2.34 -26.07
N GLU A 305 5.86 1.66 -25.62
CA GLU A 305 5.88 0.84 -24.41
C GLU A 305 5.52 -0.59 -24.80
N TRP A 306 6.28 -1.56 -24.28
CA TRP A 306 6.11 -2.96 -24.61
C TRP A 306 5.63 -3.74 -23.40
N TYR A 307 4.41 -4.24 -23.46
CA TYR A 307 3.81 -5.12 -22.45
C TYR A 307 4.28 -6.56 -22.68
N LYS A 308 5.46 -6.91 -22.19
CA LYS A 308 6.11 -8.21 -22.46
C LYS A 308 5.84 -9.27 -21.41
N GLU A 309 5.33 -8.88 -20.25
CA GLU A 309 5.15 -9.81 -19.13
C GLU A 309 4.02 -10.83 -19.34
N GLY A 310 3.03 -10.53 -20.22
CA GLY A 310 1.85 -11.37 -20.35
C GLY A 310 1.13 -11.54 -19.01
N ILE A 311 0.87 -12.80 -18.62
CA ILE A 311 0.22 -13.10 -17.33
C ILE A 311 1.19 -13.02 -16.14
N TYR A 312 2.49 -12.94 -16.39
CA TYR A 312 3.53 -13.02 -15.38
C TYR A 312 3.85 -11.65 -14.76
N VAL A 313 2.91 -11.11 -13.98
CA VAL A 313 3.04 -9.84 -13.28
C VAL A 313 3.02 -10.07 -11.76
N GLY A 314 3.90 -9.39 -11.03
CA GLY A 314 3.99 -9.47 -9.57
C GLY A 314 4.24 -10.90 -9.08
N TYR A 315 3.52 -11.35 -8.04
CA TYR A 315 3.71 -12.69 -7.46
C TYR A 315 3.54 -13.82 -8.48
N ARG A 316 2.71 -13.66 -9.52
CA ARG A 316 2.56 -14.66 -10.58
C ARG A 316 3.89 -14.92 -11.29
N TYR A 317 4.68 -13.88 -11.53
CA TYR A 317 6.03 -14.02 -12.07
C TYR A 317 6.99 -14.63 -11.05
N PHE A 318 7.10 -14.02 -9.87
CA PHE A 318 8.06 -14.45 -8.85
C PHE A 318 7.84 -15.90 -8.40
N ASP A 319 6.59 -16.31 -8.21
CA ASP A 319 6.27 -17.66 -7.74
C ASP A 319 6.43 -18.69 -8.85
N THR A 320 6.07 -18.37 -10.10
CA THR A 320 6.20 -19.28 -11.24
C THR A 320 7.65 -19.57 -11.59
N PHE A 321 8.51 -18.54 -11.57
CA PHE A 321 9.92 -18.71 -11.93
C PHE A 321 10.83 -18.94 -10.72
N GLY A 322 10.29 -19.05 -9.52
CA GLY A 322 11.03 -19.33 -8.29
C GLY A 322 12.00 -18.22 -7.87
N ILE A 323 11.73 -16.97 -8.28
CA ILE A 323 12.55 -15.81 -7.94
C ILE A 323 12.22 -15.40 -6.50
N LYS A 324 13.25 -15.29 -5.65
CA LYS A 324 13.07 -14.88 -4.26
C LYS A 324 12.79 -13.38 -4.16
N PRO A 325 11.65 -12.96 -3.60
CA PRO A 325 11.41 -11.54 -3.30
C PRO A 325 12.04 -11.13 -1.96
N ALA A 326 12.22 -9.85 -1.74
CA ALA A 326 12.46 -9.29 -0.41
C ALA A 326 11.21 -9.51 0.47
N TYR A 327 10.03 -9.16 -0.05
CA TYR A 327 8.73 -9.43 0.59
C TYR A 327 7.73 -9.90 -0.47
N GLU A 328 7.07 -11.02 -0.20
CA GLU A 328 6.07 -11.56 -1.10
C GLU A 328 4.73 -10.82 -1.06
N PHE A 329 3.92 -10.97 -2.08
CA PHE A 329 2.54 -10.52 -2.11
C PHE A 329 1.75 -11.11 -0.94
N GLY A 330 0.97 -10.27 -0.28
CA GLY A 330 0.16 -10.69 0.86
C GLY A 330 0.91 -10.74 2.19
N TYR A 331 2.23 -10.47 2.21
CA TYR A 331 3.04 -10.45 3.43
C TYR A 331 2.68 -9.29 4.36
N GLY A 332 2.79 -9.53 5.65
CA GLY A 332 2.67 -8.53 6.70
C GLY A 332 2.63 -9.16 8.07
N LEU A 333 3.46 -8.65 8.99
CA LEU A 333 3.54 -9.07 10.38
C LEU A 333 2.47 -8.39 11.26
N SER A 334 2.34 -8.89 12.46
CA SER A 334 1.46 -8.34 13.50
C SER A 334 2.19 -8.28 14.84
N TYR A 335 1.60 -7.61 15.85
CA TYR A 335 2.09 -7.69 17.24
C TYR A 335 1.63 -8.97 17.96
N THR A 336 0.82 -9.78 17.30
CA THR A 336 0.35 -11.09 17.78
C THR A 336 0.57 -12.15 16.69
N ASN A 337 0.27 -13.40 16.98
CA ASN A 337 0.40 -14.50 16.04
C ASN A 337 -0.97 -15.15 15.81
N PHE A 338 -1.16 -15.68 14.61
CA PHE A 338 -2.39 -16.36 14.24
C PHE A 338 -2.09 -17.77 13.73
N ASP A 339 -3.04 -18.68 13.96
CA ASP A 339 -3.10 -20.00 13.32
C ASP A 339 -4.29 -20.04 12.39
N ILE A 340 -4.06 -20.52 11.15
CA ILE A 340 -5.10 -20.67 10.13
C ILE A 340 -5.34 -22.14 9.89
N ASN A 341 -6.51 -22.63 10.26
CA ASN A 341 -6.93 -24.02 10.13
C ASN A 341 -8.10 -24.15 9.16
N VAL A 342 -7.87 -24.80 8.01
CA VAL A 342 -8.92 -25.04 7.03
C VAL A 342 -9.87 -26.12 7.55
N LYS A 343 -11.12 -25.77 7.78
CA LYS A 343 -12.16 -26.69 8.26
C LYS A 343 -12.86 -27.45 7.15
N ASN A 344 -13.06 -26.80 6.01
CA ASN A 344 -13.75 -27.42 4.89
C ASN A 344 -13.44 -26.69 3.59
N VAL A 345 -13.37 -27.46 2.50
CA VAL A 345 -13.43 -26.95 1.13
C VAL A 345 -14.50 -27.75 0.41
N SER A 346 -15.41 -27.05 -0.23
CA SER A 346 -16.51 -27.68 -0.99
C SER A 346 -16.73 -26.96 -2.31
N VAL A 347 -17.17 -27.71 -3.30
CA VAL A 347 -17.58 -27.21 -4.60
C VAL A 347 -19.07 -27.53 -4.75
N ASN A 348 -19.88 -26.52 -4.94
CA ASN A 348 -21.30 -26.63 -5.23
C ASN A 348 -21.59 -25.87 -6.52
N GLU A 349 -22.09 -26.61 -7.52
CA GLU A 349 -22.32 -26.06 -8.85
C GLU A 349 -21.02 -25.45 -9.41
N ASP A 350 -20.99 -24.16 -9.57
CA ASP A 350 -19.89 -23.34 -10.10
C ASP A 350 -19.10 -22.59 -9.00
N LYS A 351 -19.39 -22.87 -7.71
CA LYS A 351 -18.82 -22.09 -6.60
C LYS A 351 -17.94 -22.92 -5.68
N VAL A 352 -16.71 -22.50 -5.50
CA VAL A 352 -15.79 -23.03 -4.49
C VAL A 352 -15.98 -22.26 -3.19
N THR A 353 -16.16 -22.98 -2.09
CA THR A 353 -16.30 -22.40 -0.74
C THR A 353 -15.22 -22.96 0.17
N VAL A 354 -14.43 -22.08 0.77
CA VAL A 354 -13.42 -22.41 1.78
C VAL A 354 -13.86 -21.86 3.13
N LYS A 355 -13.89 -22.75 4.14
CA LYS A 355 -14.07 -22.34 5.54
C LYS A 355 -12.76 -22.49 6.28
N ALA A 356 -12.21 -21.37 6.76
CA ALA A 356 -10.98 -21.33 7.51
C ALA A 356 -11.22 -20.70 8.89
N GLU A 357 -10.81 -21.41 9.93
CA GLU A 357 -10.81 -20.89 11.30
C GLU A 357 -9.47 -20.22 11.54
N VAL A 358 -9.52 -18.97 12.00
CA VAL A 358 -8.36 -18.17 12.43
C VAL A 358 -8.40 -18.06 13.93
N THR A 359 -7.30 -18.38 14.60
CA THR A 359 -7.16 -18.26 16.04
C THR A 359 -6.01 -17.33 16.36
N ASN A 360 -6.24 -16.33 17.21
CA ASN A 360 -5.15 -15.52 17.77
C ASN A 360 -4.42 -16.36 18.83
N THR A 361 -3.21 -16.83 18.51
CA THR A 361 -2.37 -17.66 19.39
C THR A 361 -1.42 -16.86 20.27
N GLY A 362 -1.39 -15.54 20.11
CA GLY A 362 -0.61 -14.64 20.97
C GLY A 362 -1.17 -14.56 22.39
N LYS A 363 -0.46 -13.82 23.24
CA LYS A 363 -0.81 -13.73 24.67
C LYS A 363 -1.16 -12.32 25.13
N THR A 364 -0.85 -11.29 24.33
CA THR A 364 -0.85 -9.90 24.79
C THR A 364 -1.75 -9.00 23.99
N TYR A 365 -1.71 -9.11 22.66
CA TYR A 365 -2.39 -8.19 21.77
C TYR A 365 -3.58 -8.83 21.07
N SER A 366 -4.69 -8.12 21.03
CA SER A 366 -5.76 -8.40 20.05
C SER A 366 -5.26 -7.99 18.66
N GLY A 367 -5.81 -8.60 17.62
CA GLY A 367 -5.45 -8.26 16.27
C GLY A 367 -6.35 -8.91 15.23
N LYS A 368 -6.09 -8.58 13.97
CA LYS A 368 -6.82 -9.09 12.81
C LYS A 368 -5.85 -9.82 11.89
N GLU A 369 -6.35 -10.87 11.20
CA GLU A 369 -5.56 -11.60 10.21
C GLU A 369 -6.31 -11.70 8.88
N VAL A 370 -5.56 -11.78 7.77
CA VAL A 370 -6.10 -11.95 6.43
C VAL A 370 -5.84 -13.36 5.93
N VAL A 371 -6.90 -14.11 5.70
CA VAL A 371 -6.82 -15.40 5.02
C VAL A 371 -6.88 -15.18 3.52
N GLN A 372 -5.96 -15.77 2.79
CA GLN A 372 -5.84 -15.71 1.34
C GLN A 372 -6.04 -17.09 0.73
N VAL A 373 -6.90 -17.17 -0.28
CA VAL A 373 -7.19 -18.39 -1.02
C VAL A 373 -6.65 -18.25 -2.45
N TYR A 374 -5.83 -19.18 -2.86
CA TYR A 374 -5.27 -19.24 -4.20
C TYR A 374 -5.70 -20.54 -4.89
N PHE A 375 -5.71 -20.55 -6.21
CA PHE A 375 -5.76 -21.78 -6.97
C PHE A 375 -4.52 -21.93 -7.84
N SER A 376 -4.13 -23.21 -8.09
CA SER A 376 -3.16 -23.57 -9.12
C SER A 376 -3.89 -24.40 -10.16
N ALA A 377 -3.87 -23.97 -11.42
CA ALA A 377 -4.47 -24.69 -12.54
C ALA A 377 -3.54 -25.81 -13.03
N PRO A 378 -4.05 -26.86 -13.72
CA PRO A 378 -3.20 -27.83 -14.38
C PRO A 378 -2.45 -27.20 -15.56
N ASP A 379 -1.32 -27.79 -15.93
CA ASP A 379 -0.59 -27.40 -17.14
C ASP A 379 -1.50 -27.51 -18.37
N SER A 380 -1.35 -26.55 -19.26
CA SER A 380 -2.07 -26.49 -20.54
C SER A 380 -1.10 -26.59 -21.70
N LYS A 381 -1.61 -27.12 -22.85
CA LYS A 381 -0.89 -27.06 -24.13
C LYS A 381 -1.25 -25.81 -24.92
N ASP A 382 -2.40 -25.24 -24.59
CA ASP A 382 -3.04 -24.16 -25.34
C ASP A 382 -2.85 -22.77 -24.68
N ALA A 383 -2.34 -22.72 -23.43
CA ALA A 383 -2.12 -21.48 -22.72
C ALA A 383 -0.99 -21.60 -21.66
N GLU A 384 -0.29 -20.51 -21.43
CA GLU A 384 0.61 -20.37 -20.29
C GLU A 384 -0.19 -20.32 -18.98
N LYS A 385 0.38 -20.84 -17.91
CA LYS A 385 -0.21 -20.87 -16.58
C LYS A 385 0.80 -20.40 -15.54
N GLU A 386 0.34 -19.56 -14.67
CA GLU A 386 1.07 -19.16 -13.48
C GLU A 386 1.00 -20.26 -12.39
N TYR A 387 1.98 -20.27 -11.50
CA TYR A 387 2.03 -21.23 -10.40
C TYR A 387 0.76 -21.20 -9.54
N GLN A 388 0.24 -20.01 -9.27
CA GLN A 388 -1.00 -19.80 -8.53
C GLN A 388 -1.59 -18.43 -8.81
N GLN A 389 -2.91 -18.31 -8.59
CA GLN A 389 -3.65 -17.06 -8.69
C GLN A 389 -4.52 -16.85 -7.44
N LEU A 390 -4.55 -15.62 -6.92
CA LEU A 390 -5.46 -15.25 -5.82
C LEU A 390 -6.90 -15.31 -6.30
N ALA A 391 -7.72 -16.09 -5.59
CA ALA A 391 -9.14 -16.27 -5.90
C ALA A 391 -10.07 -15.59 -4.89
N ALA A 392 -9.68 -15.61 -3.62
CA ALA A 392 -10.48 -14.96 -2.58
C ALA A 392 -9.60 -14.57 -1.39
N TYR A 393 -10.03 -13.59 -0.64
CA TYR A 393 -9.43 -13.24 0.64
C TYR A 393 -10.50 -12.68 1.60
N GLY A 394 -10.16 -12.70 2.88
CA GLY A 394 -11.00 -12.09 3.91
C GLY A 394 -10.21 -11.80 5.16
N LYS A 395 -10.58 -10.72 5.83
CA LYS A 395 -9.97 -10.27 7.07
C LYS A 395 -10.90 -10.58 8.23
N THR A 396 -10.35 -11.05 9.34
CA THR A 396 -11.13 -11.30 10.57
C THR A 396 -11.60 -10.00 11.21
N ASP A 397 -12.58 -10.09 12.08
CA ASP A 397 -12.76 -9.11 13.14
C ASP A 397 -11.53 -9.09 14.05
N GLU A 398 -11.50 -8.16 15.00
CA GLU A 398 -10.44 -8.13 15.99
C GLU A 398 -10.58 -9.30 16.97
N LEU A 399 -9.59 -10.18 17.01
CA LEU A 399 -9.56 -11.36 17.87
C LEU A 399 -8.69 -11.11 19.09
N ALA A 400 -9.26 -11.27 20.27
CA ALA A 400 -8.51 -11.28 21.53
C ALA A 400 -7.58 -12.52 21.62
N PRO A 401 -6.56 -12.51 22.49
CA PRO A 401 -5.73 -13.69 22.74
C PRO A 401 -6.56 -14.94 23.05
N GLY A 402 -6.37 -16.00 22.27
CA GLY A 402 -7.11 -17.26 22.36
C GLY A 402 -8.46 -17.27 21.66
N GLU A 403 -8.93 -16.15 21.13
CA GLU A 403 -10.19 -16.08 20.39
C GLU A 403 -10.03 -16.59 18.95
N SER A 404 -11.11 -17.14 18.41
CA SER A 404 -11.17 -17.69 17.05
C SER A 404 -12.37 -17.20 16.30
N GLN A 405 -12.24 -17.07 14.97
CA GLN A 405 -13.30 -16.77 14.03
C GLN A 405 -13.22 -17.69 12.81
N VAL A 406 -14.36 -18.12 12.30
CA VAL A 406 -14.43 -18.85 11.03
C VAL A 406 -14.78 -17.88 9.91
N LEU A 407 -13.89 -17.73 8.95
CA LEU A 407 -14.15 -17.04 7.70
C LEU A 407 -14.72 -18.01 6.68
N THR A 408 -15.68 -17.56 5.88
CA THR A 408 -16.20 -18.28 4.72
C THR A 408 -15.85 -17.48 3.47
N LEU A 409 -14.95 -18.02 2.67
CA LEU A 409 -14.42 -17.40 1.46
C LEU A 409 -14.94 -18.16 0.24
N THR A 410 -15.40 -17.44 -0.77
CA THR A 410 -15.97 -18.04 -1.98
C THR A 410 -15.42 -17.39 -3.23
N TYR A 411 -15.24 -18.21 -4.27
CA TYR A 411 -14.96 -17.74 -5.63
C TYR A 411 -15.65 -18.64 -6.63
N ASP A 412 -15.87 -18.14 -7.84
CA ASP A 412 -16.52 -18.89 -8.90
C ASP A 412 -15.49 -19.72 -9.67
N THR A 413 -15.87 -20.92 -10.11
CA THR A 413 -14.97 -21.80 -10.87
C THR A 413 -14.55 -21.18 -12.19
N ASP A 414 -15.34 -20.29 -12.76
CA ASP A 414 -15.03 -19.54 -13.98
C ASP A 414 -13.77 -18.68 -13.83
N GLU A 415 -13.45 -18.21 -12.61
CA GLU A 415 -12.23 -17.46 -12.34
C GLU A 415 -10.96 -18.27 -12.55
N MET A 416 -11.08 -19.62 -12.60
CA MET A 416 -9.94 -20.52 -12.88
C MET A 416 -9.73 -20.75 -14.38
N ALA A 417 -10.61 -20.24 -15.25
CA ALA A 417 -10.51 -20.38 -16.69
C ALA A 417 -9.47 -19.44 -17.28
N TYR A 418 -8.81 -19.88 -18.36
CA TYR A 418 -8.00 -18.99 -19.18
C TYR A 418 -8.74 -18.59 -20.46
N TYR A 419 -8.38 -17.47 -21.02
CA TYR A 419 -8.90 -17.01 -22.29
C TYR A 419 -8.09 -17.64 -23.45
N SER A 420 -8.79 -18.28 -24.38
CA SER A 420 -8.24 -18.76 -25.65
C SER A 420 -8.56 -17.78 -26.76
N GLU A 421 -7.54 -17.12 -27.28
CA GLU A 421 -7.69 -16.18 -28.43
C GLU A 421 -8.20 -16.92 -29.67
N GLU A 422 -7.68 -18.13 -29.94
CA GLU A 422 -8.09 -18.96 -31.08
C GLU A 422 -9.59 -19.31 -31.08
N LYS A 423 -10.11 -19.62 -29.87
CA LYS A 423 -11.52 -20.04 -29.69
C LYS A 423 -12.43 -18.89 -29.28
N ALA A 424 -11.89 -17.72 -29.03
CA ALA A 424 -12.59 -16.57 -28.44
C ALA A 424 -13.46 -16.97 -27.24
N SER A 425 -12.88 -17.74 -26.31
CA SER A 425 -13.62 -18.37 -25.22
C SER A 425 -12.76 -18.51 -23.96
N TYR A 426 -13.42 -18.45 -22.79
CA TYR A 426 -12.81 -18.84 -21.53
C TYR A 426 -12.96 -20.36 -21.33
N ILE A 427 -11.85 -21.01 -20.96
CA ILE A 427 -11.75 -22.49 -20.97
C ILE A 427 -11.11 -22.96 -19.65
N LEU A 428 -11.73 -23.99 -19.09
CA LEU A 428 -11.13 -24.81 -18.03
C LEU A 428 -10.54 -26.08 -18.67
N ASP A 429 -9.26 -26.34 -18.46
CA ASP A 429 -8.61 -27.55 -18.92
C ASP A 429 -8.95 -28.77 -18.03
N PRO A 430 -8.97 -29.97 -18.59
CA PRO A 430 -9.06 -31.18 -17.77
C PRO A 430 -7.78 -31.37 -16.96
N GLY A 431 -7.92 -31.73 -15.70
CA GLY A 431 -6.79 -31.93 -14.81
C GLY A 431 -7.15 -31.71 -13.35
N THR A 432 -6.16 -31.43 -12.54
CA THR A 432 -6.32 -31.19 -11.11
C THR A 432 -6.01 -29.74 -10.79
N TYR A 433 -6.99 -29.05 -10.25
CA TYR A 433 -6.85 -27.72 -9.70
C TYR A 433 -6.61 -27.82 -8.20
N TYR A 434 -5.57 -27.18 -7.69
CA TYR A 434 -5.27 -27.17 -6.26
C TYR A 434 -5.79 -25.90 -5.63
N VAL A 435 -6.56 -26.03 -4.55
CA VAL A 435 -6.96 -24.91 -3.69
C VAL A 435 -5.92 -24.77 -2.60
N ARG A 436 -5.32 -23.58 -2.50
CA ARG A 436 -4.29 -23.25 -1.52
C ARG A 436 -4.81 -22.19 -0.56
N VAL A 437 -4.46 -22.29 0.71
CA VAL A 437 -4.89 -21.34 1.74
C VAL A 437 -3.70 -20.97 2.61
N GLY A 438 -3.59 -19.68 2.91
CA GLY A 438 -2.53 -19.14 3.77
C GLY A 438 -2.73 -17.66 4.12
N ASP A 439 -1.68 -17.00 4.54
CA ASP A 439 -1.64 -15.59 4.91
C ASP A 439 -0.79 -14.71 3.96
N SER A 440 -0.08 -15.36 3.02
CA SER A 440 0.66 -14.69 1.94
C SER A 440 0.80 -15.63 0.74
N SER A 441 1.29 -15.14 -0.41
CA SER A 441 1.45 -15.96 -1.62
C SER A 441 2.44 -17.13 -1.41
N ARG A 442 3.41 -16.97 -0.51
CA ARG A 442 4.43 -18.01 -0.24
C ARG A 442 4.21 -18.81 1.02
N ASN A 443 3.30 -18.38 1.88
CA ASN A 443 2.90 -19.15 3.06
C ASN A 443 1.51 -19.76 2.87
N THR A 444 1.37 -20.60 1.85
CA THR A 444 0.15 -21.34 1.55
C THR A 444 0.34 -22.86 1.72
N LYS A 445 -0.76 -23.56 2.03
CA LYS A 445 -0.84 -25.01 2.03
C LYS A 445 -1.96 -25.46 1.09
N VAL A 446 -1.76 -26.59 0.40
CA VAL A 446 -2.83 -27.21 -0.39
C VAL A 446 -3.90 -27.72 0.56
N ALA A 447 -5.09 -27.13 0.45
CA ALA A 447 -6.26 -27.46 1.27
C ALA A 447 -7.19 -28.48 0.59
N ALA A 448 -7.26 -28.45 -0.74
CA ALA A 448 -8.07 -29.38 -1.52
C ALA A 448 -7.55 -29.52 -2.95
N ALA A 449 -8.04 -30.55 -3.63
CA ALA A 449 -7.84 -30.78 -5.06
C ALA A 449 -9.20 -30.98 -5.75
N ILE A 450 -9.44 -30.20 -6.79
CA ILE A 450 -10.65 -30.26 -7.62
C ILE A 450 -10.26 -30.94 -8.93
N LYS A 451 -10.89 -32.05 -9.28
CA LYS A 451 -10.60 -32.77 -10.51
C LYS A 451 -11.66 -32.46 -11.57
N LEU A 452 -11.22 -31.94 -12.71
CA LEU A 452 -12.02 -31.79 -13.90
C LEU A 452 -11.66 -32.89 -14.91
N ASN A 453 -12.62 -33.68 -15.35
CA ASN A 453 -12.36 -34.82 -16.21
C ASN A 453 -12.38 -34.47 -17.72
N GLN A 454 -13.03 -33.39 -18.08
CA GLN A 454 -13.18 -32.89 -19.45
C GLN A 454 -13.03 -31.38 -19.48
N SER A 455 -12.56 -30.83 -20.60
CA SER A 455 -12.54 -29.41 -20.82
C SER A 455 -13.95 -28.83 -20.74
N ALA A 456 -14.07 -27.66 -20.14
CA ALA A 456 -15.31 -26.89 -20.05
C ALA A 456 -15.11 -25.47 -20.61
N VAL A 457 -16.04 -25.03 -21.44
CA VAL A 457 -16.09 -23.64 -21.89
C VAL A 457 -17.03 -22.91 -20.94
N THR A 458 -16.52 -21.90 -20.25
CA THR A 458 -17.29 -21.14 -19.26
C THR A 458 -17.96 -19.93 -19.89
N GLU A 459 -17.29 -19.31 -20.89
CA GLU A 459 -17.83 -18.18 -21.61
C GLU A 459 -17.37 -18.20 -23.06
N VAL A 460 -18.28 -17.83 -23.97
CA VAL A 460 -17.99 -17.68 -25.41
C VAL A 460 -18.13 -16.22 -25.78
N LEU A 461 -17.07 -15.66 -26.34
CA LEU A 461 -17.03 -14.30 -26.83
C LEU A 461 -16.99 -14.25 -28.36
N SER A 462 -16.91 -13.08 -28.93
CA SER A 462 -16.65 -12.86 -30.35
C SER A 462 -15.51 -11.86 -30.53
N ASN A 463 -14.54 -12.20 -31.37
CA ASN A 463 -13.48 -11.26 -31.71
C ASN A 463 -14.07 -10.07 -32.46
N GLN A 464 -13.95 -8.88 -31.87
CA GLN A 464 -14.48 -7.63 -32.43
C GLN A 464 -13.43 -6.85 -33.21
N MET A 465 -12.16 -7.18 -33.00
CA MET A 465 -11.04 -6.60 -33.73
C MET A 465 -10.22 -7.74 -34.33
N GLU A 466 -10.14 -7.74 -35.68
CA GLU A 466 -9.19 -8.59 -36.39
C GLU A 466 -7.81 -7.93 -36.34
N VAL A 467 -6.78 -8.71 -36.09
CA VAL A 467 -5.38 -8.27 -36.11
C VAL A 467 -4.82 -8.34 -37.52
#